data_3b4f7e6caa40e4f0aca963ce9a4c5a93
#
_entry.id   3b4f7e6caa40e4f0aca963ce9a4c5a93
#
_cell.length_a   1.000
_cell.length_b   1.000
_cell.length_c   1.000
_cell.angle_alpha   90.00
_cell.angle_beta   90.00
_cell.angle_gamma   90.00
#
_symmetry.space_group_name_H-M   'P 1'
#
loop_
_entity.id
_entity.type
_entity.pdbx_description
1 polymer ?
#
loop_
_entity_poly.entity_id
_entity_poly.type
_entity_poly.pdbx_seq_one_letter_code
_entity_poly.pdbx_strand_id
1 'polypeptide(L)'
;MEYDKRYAYKAMTILAPLAIIVLYTESMLIPSLTTIENEFGVNESLVSWVITVYLLTGTTFNPIIGRLGDIYGKKRVLTVLMWLYALAVTLTGFSPTFSFLILFRAIQGLGLGMFPLAFSLIREEFPP
;
A
#
# COMPACT_ATOMS: atom_id res chain seq x y z
N MET A 1 -18.46 -26.95 5.73
CA MET A 1 -17.43 -26.70 4.71
C MET A 1 -16.13 -27.33 5.18
N GLU A 2 -15.58 -28.21 4.39
CA GLU A 2 -14.29 -28.79 4.71
C GLU A 2 -13.22 -27.70 4.56
N TYR A 3 -12.52 -27.45 5.64
CA TYR A 3 -11.45 -26.44 5.66
C TYR A 3 -10.29 -26.92 4.80
N ASP A 4 -10.03 -26.20 3.68
CA ASP A 4 -8.93 -26.55 2.80
C ASP A 4 -7.62 -25.88 3.24
N LYS A 5 -6.83 -26.61 4.00
CA LYS A 5 -5.51 -26.17 4.47
C LYS A 5 -4.60 -25.76 3.31
N ARG A 6 -4.71 -26.45 2.17
CA ARG A 6 -3.90 -26.13 0.98
C ARG A 6 -4.19 -24.73 0.48
N TYR A 7 -5.47 -24.35 0.43
CA TYR A 7 -5.88 -23.01 -0.01
C TYR A 7 -5.37 -21.94 0.96
N ALA A 8 -5.48 -22.15 2.27
CA ALA A 8 -5.01 -21.24 3.28
C ALA A 8 -3.49 -21.01 3.20
N TYR A 9 -2.70 -22.08 3.09
CA TYR A 9 -1.26 -21.97 2.91
C TYR A 9 -0.89 -21.28 1.59
N LYS A 10 -1.62 -21.54 0.54
CA LYS A 10 -1.42 -20.88 -0.76
C LYS A 10 -1.70 -19.38 -0.67
N ALA A 11 -2.77 -18.98 0.01
CA ALA A 11 -3.08 -17.59 0.27
C ALA A 11 -1.97 -16.90 1.08
N MET A 12 -1.47 -17.54 2.14
CA MET A 12 -0.34 -17.00 2.92
C MET A 12 0.93 -16.85 2.09
N THR A 13 1.23 -17.81 1.24
CA THR A 13 2.41 -17.78 0.37
C THR A 13 2.37 -16.61 -0.61
N ILE A 14 1.19 -16.15 -0.97
CA ILE A 14 1.00 -14.99 -1.84
C ILE A 14 0.99 -13.68 -1.04
N LEU A 15 0.26 -13.66 0.08
CA LEU A 15 0.04 -12.43 0.85
C LEU A 15 1.27 -12.01 1.68
N ALA A 16 2.03 -12.95 2.22
CA ALA A 16 3.21 -12.65 3.03
C ALA A 16 4.32 -11.96 2.22
N PRO A 17 4.74 -12.46 1.04
CA PRO A 17 5.69 -11.76 0.20
C PRO A 17 5.19 -10.38 -0.25
N LEU A 18 3.90 -10.24 -0.54
CA LEU A 18 3.30 -8.96 -0.89
C LEU A 18 3.50 -7.93 0.22
N ALA A 19 3.19 -8.30 1.46
CA ALA A 19 3.38 -7.43 2.62
C ALA A 19 4.85 -7.04 2.80
N ILE A 20 5.77 -7.99 2.62
CA ILE A 20 7.21 -7.75 2.71
C ILE A 20 7.66 -6.76 1.63
N ILE A 21 7.20 -6.92 0.40
CA ILE A 21 7.56 -6.03 -0.71
C ILE A 21 7.07 -4.60 -0.43
N VAL A 22 5.85 -4.44 0.06
CA VAL A 22 5.30 -3.13 0.41
C VAL A 22 6.12 -2.47 1.51
N LEU A 23 6.40 -3.19 2.59
CA LEU A 23 7.22 -2.68 3.71
C LEU A 23 8.63 -2.32 3.26
N TYR A 24 9.23 -3.16 2.42
CA TYR A 24 10.56 -2.90 1.87
C TYR A 24 10.59 -1.63 1.03
N THR A 25 9.61 -1.47 0.13
CA THR A 25 9.49 -0.27 -0.72
C THR A 25 9.37 1.00 0.13
N GLU A 26 8.55 0.95 1.18
CA GLU A 26 8.39 2.09 2.09
C GLU A 26 9.65 2.37 2.92
N SER A 27 10.34 1.33 3.36
CA SER A 27 11.57 1.50 4.13
C SER A 27 12.70 2.13 3.32
N MET A 28 12.75 1.88 2.03
CA MET A 28 13.76 2.48 1.14
C MET A 28 13.52 3.96 0.87
N LEU A 29 12.33 4.44 1.13
CA LEU A 29 11.99 5.85 0.91
C LEU A 29 12.78 6.77 1.83
N ILE A 30 12.95 6.40 3.10
CA ILE A 30 13.62 7.24 4.10
C ILE A 30 15.03 7.66 3.68
N PRO A 31 15.93 6.73 3.30
CA PRO A 31 17.25 7.12 2.79
C PRO A 31 17.19 7.85 1.45
N SER A 32 16.11 7.71 0.69
CA SER A 32 15.92 8.38 -0.60
C SER A 32 15.45 9.83 -0.47
N LEU A 33 15.01 10.28 0.70
CA LEU A 33 14.49 11.64 0.90
C LEU A 33 15.52 12.71 0.54
N THR A 34 16.77 12.53 0.92
CA THR A 34 17.86 13.46 0.59
C THR A 34 18.08 13.56 -0.92
N THR A 35 17.99 12.44 -1.62
CA THR A 35 18.10 12.40 -3.08
C THR A 35 16.94 13.15 -3.74
N ILE A 36 15.71 12.96 -3.25
CA ILE A 36 14.53 13.66 -3.74
C ILE A 36 14.65 15.16 -3.51
N GLU A 37 15.11 15.56 -2.33
CA GLU A 37 15.35 16.97 -1.98
C GLU A 37 16.30 17.63 -2.95
N ASN A 38 17.42 16.99 -3.25
CA ASN A 38 18.44 17.51 -4.18
C ASN A 38 17.95 17.50 -5.64
N GLU A 39 17.27 16.44 -6.06
CA GLU A 39 16.82 16.27 -7.44
C GLU A 39 15.71 17.27 -7.82
N PHE A 40 14.77 17.52 -6.93
CA PHE A 40 13.64 18.43 -7.18
C PHE A 40 13.89 19.86 -6.67
N GLY A 41 15.00 20.11 -5.99
CA GLY A 41 15.34 21.44 -5.47
C GLY A 41 14.36 21.93 -4.40
N VAL A 42 13.78 21.02 -3.62
CA VAL A 42 12.84 21.32 -2.54
C VAL A 42 13.54 21.30 -1.20
N ASN A 43 12.99 22.00 -0.20
CA ASN A 43 13.54 22.02 1.15
C ASN A 43 13.07 20.81 1.97
N GLU A 44 13.66 20.62 3.15
CA GLU A 44 13.33 19.53 4.06
C GLU A 44 11.85 19.52 4.46
N SER A 45 11.25 20.69 4.65
CA SER A 45 9.83 20.80 4.99
C SER A 45 8.92 20.26 3.89
N LEU A 46 9.24 20.54 2.62
CA LEU A 46 8.47 20.05 1.48
C LEU A 46 8.69 18.56 1.25
N VAL A 47 9.94 18.08 1.37
CA VAL A 47 10.21 16.66 1.15
C VAL A 47 9.56 15.77 2.21
N SER A 48 9.37 16.28 3.43
CA SER A 48 8.66 15.57 4.49
C SER A 48 7.21 15.24 4.13
N TRP A 49 6.58 16.03 3.25
CA TRP A 49 5.23 15.76 2.75
C TRP A 49 5.13 14.45 1.97
N VAL A 50 6.22 13.96 1.43
CA VAL A 50 6.25 12.65 0.73
C VAL A 50 5.79 11.53 1.68
N ILE A 51 6.24 11.55 2.92
CA ILE A 51 5.81 10.60 3.95
C ILE A 51 4.45 10.99 4.52
N THR A 52 4.25 12.25 4.84
CA THR A 52 3.03 12.76 5.49
C THR A 52 1.78 12.52 4.64
N VAL A 53 1.83 12.82 3.34
CA VAL A 53 0.72 12.59 2.41
C VAL A 53 0.35 11.11 2.33
N TYR A 54 1.34 10.23 2.28
CA TYR A 54 1.15 8.78 2.28
C TYR A 54 0.41 8.31 3.54
N LEU A 55 0.90 8.71 4.70
CA LEU A 55 0.29 8.34 5.98
C LEU A 55 -1.11 8.95 6.16
N LEU A 56 -1.27 10.19 5.76
CA LEU A 56 -2.55 10.90 5.85
C LEU A 56 -3.62 10.22 5.01
N THR A 57 -3.31 9.92 3.76
CA THR A 57 -4.21 9.23 2.84
C THR A 57 -4.54 7.83 3.38
N GLY A 58 -3.54 7.08 3.80
CA GLY A 58 -3.72 5.73 4.33
C GLY A 58 -4.62 5.71 5.55
N THR A 59 -4.37 6.58 6.50
CA THR A 59 -5.16 6.68 7.74
C THR A 59 -6.60 7.11 7.45
N THR A 60 -6.79 8.08 6.57
CA THR A 60 -8.12 8.61 6.23
C THR A 60 -8.97 7.59 5.49
N PHE A 61 -8.38 6.89 4.51
CA PHE A 61 -9.12 5.95 3.66
C PHE A 61 -9.20 4.53 4.23
N ASN A 62 -8.41 4.20 5.24
CA ASN A 62 -8.38 2.84 5.80
C ASN A 62 -9.77 2.33 6.24
N PRO A 63 -10.59 3.09 7.00
CA PRO A 63 -11.95 2.66 7.35
C PRO A 63 -12.86 2.50 6.14
N ILE A 64 -12.71 3.36 5.13
CA ILE A 64 -13.49 3.32 3.88
C ILE A 64 -13.16 2.05 3.11
N ILE A 65 -11.87 1.72 3.00
CA ILE A 65 -11.39 0.50 2.33
C ILE A 65 -11.91 -0.75 3.04
N GLY A 66 -11.86 -0.77 4.37
CA GLY A 66 -12.43 -1.87 5.16
C GLY A 66 -13.91 -2.08 4.88
N ARG A 67 -14.67 -1.01 4.82
CA ARG A 67 -16.10 -1.05 4.50
C ARG A 67 -16.37 -1.51 3.06
N LEU A 68 -15.58 -1.06 2.11
CA LEU A 68 -15.65 -1.52 0.71
C LEU A 68 -15.36 -3.02 0.62
N GLY A 69 -14.40 -3.51 1.38
CA GLY A 69 -14.10 -4.93 1.47
C GLY A 69 -15.27 -5.75 1.99
N ASP A 70 -16.00 -5.23 2.97
CA ASP A 70 -17.20 -5.89 3.51
C ASP A 70 -18.36 -5.90 2.51
N ILE A 71 -18.50 -4.86 1.68
CA ILE A 71 -19.59 -4.73 0.70
C ILE A 71 -19.31 -5.52 -0.57
N TYR A 72 -18.12 -5.36 -1.15
CA TYR A 72 -17.76 -5.89 -2.48
C TYR A 72 -16.92 -7.18 -2.43
N GLY A 73 -16.53 -7.61 -1.25
CA GLY A 73 -15.65 -8.74 -1.05
C GLY A 73 -14.19 -8.33 -0.87
N LYS A 74 -13.57 -8.84 0.19
CA LYS A 74 -12.19 -8.47 0.59
C LYS A 74 -11.16 -8.79 -0.48
N LYS A 75 -11.28 -9.96 -1.11
CA LYS A 75 -10.37 -10.40 -2.16
C LYS A 75 -10.41 -9.47 -3.38
N ARG A 76 -11.60 -9.04 -3.77
CA ARG A 76 -11.79 -8.14 -4.92
C ARG A 76 -11.19 -6.76 -4.65
N VAL A 77 -11.49 -6.19 -3.49
CA VAL A 77 -10.97 -4.88 -3.08
C VAL A 77 -9.44 -4.94 -2.92
N LEU A 78 -8.92 -6.00 -2.30
CA LEU A 78 -7.48 -6.21 -2.17
C LEU A 78 -6.78 -6.26 -3.53
N THR A 79 -7.34 -6.99 -4.50
CA THR A 79 -6.79 -7.08 -5.86
C THR A 79 -6.75 -5.72 -6.54
N VAL A 80 -7.82 -4.94 -6.44
CA VAL A 80 -7.87 -3.58 -7.01
C VAL A 80 -6.82 -2.69 -6.35
N LEU A 81 -6.68 -2.74 -5.04
CA LEU A 81 -5.67 -1.96 -4.31
C LEU A 81 -4.24 -2.35 -4.70
N MET A 82 -3.98 -3.64 -4.90
CA MET A 82 -2.67 -4.13 -5.36
C MET A 82 -2.30 -3.54 -6.72
N TRP A 83 -3.23 -3.56 -7.67
CA TRP A 83 -3.01 -2.99 -8.99
C TRP A 83 -2.80 -1.48 -8.93
N LEU A 84 -3.61 -0.79 -8.15
CA LEU A 84 -3.51 0.64 -7.96
C LEU A 84 -2.18 1.02 -7.32
N TYR A 85 -1.75 0.28 -6.29
CA TYR A 85 -0.47 0.49 -5.62
C TYR A 85 0.71 0.25 -6.57
N ALA A 86 0.70 -0.84 -7.31
CA ALA A 86 1.75 -1.17 -8.28
C ALA A 86 1.87 -0.09 -9.35
N LEU A 87 0.74 0.38 -9.88
CA LEU A 87 0.71 1.46 -10.85
C LEU A 87 1.27 2.77 -10.26
N ALA A 88 0.85 3.12 -9.06
CA ALA A 88 1.31 4.33 -8.38
C ALA A 88 2.81 4.29 -8.08
N VAL A 89 3.34 3.16 -7.63
CA VAL A 89 4.79 2.98 -7.39
C VAL A 89 5.56 3.16 -8.70
N THR A 90 5.09 2.55 -9.77
CA THR A 90 5.73 2.67 -11.09
C THR A 90 5.73 4.12 -11.57
N LEU A 91 4.61 4.80 -11.47
CA LEU A 91 4.48 6.20 -11.87
C LEU A 91 5.32 7.15 -10.99
N THR A 92 5.48 6.83 -9.72
CA THR A 92 6.36 7.60 -8.81
C THR A 92 7.80 7.59 -9.31
N GLY A 93 8.28 6.45 -9.81
CA GLY A 93 9.63 6.34 -10.38
C GLY A 93 9.85 7.19 -11.63
N PHE A 94 8.79 7.54 -12.33
CA PHE A 94 8.83 8.37 -13.55
C PHE A 94 8.29 9.80 -13.34
N SER A 95 8.12 10.24 -12.10
CA SER A 95 7.57 11.56 -11.80
C SER A 95 8.44 12.69 -12.35
N PRO A 96 7.93 13.52 -13.26
CA PRO A 96 8.72 14.63 -13.84
C PRO A 96 8.82 15.84 -12.91
N THR A 97 7.89 16.00 -11.97
CA THR A 97 7.88 17.11 -11.01
C THR A 97 7.56 16.63 -9.61
N PHE A 98 7.89 17.45 -8.61
CA PHE A 98 7.57 17.17 -7.20
C PHE A 98 6.07 17.04 -6.95
N SER A 99 5.26 17.84 -7.63
CA SER A 99 3.79 17.78 -7.52
C SER A 99 3.24 16.42 -7.94
N PHE A 100 3.74 15.84 -9.02
CA PHE A 100 3.36 14.49 -9.45
C PHE A 100 3.81 13.43 -8.45
N LEU A 101 5.00 13.59 -7.88
CA LEU A 101 5.51 12.69 -6.83
C LEU A 101 4.55 12.66 -5.63
N ILE A 102 4.12 13.82 -5.15
CA ILE A 102 3.17 13.94 -4.04
C ILE A 102 1.82 13.30 -4.38
N LEU A 103 1.30 13.53 -5.58
CA LEU A 103 0.05 12.93 -6.03
C LEU A 103 0.12 11.40 -6.03
N PHE A 104 1.20 10.83 -6.58
CA PHE A 104 1.36 9.38 -6.63
C PHE A 104 1.59 8.80 -5.23
N ARG A 105 2.27 9.52 -4.34
CA ARG A 105 2.39 9.12 -2.93
C ARG A 105 1.04 9.10 -2.22
N ALA A 106 0.16 10.06 -2.49
CA ALA A 106 -1.20 10.04 -1.97
C ALA A 106 -1.97 8.78 -2.42
N ILE A 107 -1.84 8.40 -3.68
CA ILE A 107 -2.44 7.17 -4.21
C ILE A 107 -1.82 5.93 -3.55
N GLN A 108 -0.50 5.89 -3.37
CA GLN A 108 0.18 4.81 -2.66
C GLN A 108 -0.30 4.64 -1.22
N GLY A 109 -0.71 5.72 -0.56
CA GLY A 109 -1.26 5.68 0.79
C GLY A 109 -2.49 4.79 0.91
N LEU A 110 -3.28 4.64 -0.14
CA LEU A 110 -4.39 3.69 -0.19
C LEU A 110 -3.92 2.25 0.03
N GLY A 111 -2.68 1.95 -0.29
CA GLY A 111 -2.07 0.64 -0.07
C GLY A 111 -1.96 0.24 1.39
N LEU A 112 -1.98 1.17 2.33
CA LEU A 112 -2.03 0.85 3.76
C LEU A 112 -3.29 0.06 4.13
N GLY A 113 -4.38 0.23 3.42
CA GLY A 113 -5.60 -0.55 3.59
C GLY A 113 -5.46 -2.02 3.18
N MET A 114 -4.42 -2.38 2.44
CA MET A 114 -4.17 -3.78 2.06
C MET A 114 -3.84 -4.66 3.26
N PHE A 115 -3.14 -4.14 4.27
CA PHE A 115 -2.75 -4.92 5.44
C PHE A 115 -3.96 -5.43 6.25
N PRO A 116 -4.90 -4.58 6.67
CA PRO A 116 -6.10 -5.05 7.35
C PRO A 116 -6.93 -6.02 6.53
N LEU A 117 -7.06 -5.79 5.22
CA LEU A 117 -7.77 -6.69 4.32
C LEU A 117 -7.08 -8.04 4.19
N ALA A 118 -5.75 -8.05 4.03
CA ALA A 118 -4.97 -9.27 3.93
C ALA A 118 -5.06 -10.09 5.22
N PHE A 119 -4.92 -9.46 6.38
CA PHE A 119 -5.09 -10.12 7.67
C PHE A 119 -6.49 -10.66 7.87
N SER A 120 -7.51 -9.91 7.46
CA SER A 120 -8.89 -10.34 7.54
C SER A 120 -9.17 -11.55 6.66
N LEU A 121 -8.61 -11.57 5.43
CA LEU A 121 -8.70 -12.73 4.55
C LEU A 121 -8.02 -13.96 5.13
N ILE A 122 -6.81 -13.80 5.66
CA ILE A 122 -6.08 -14.90 6.31
C ILE A 122 -6.89 -15.44 7.49
N ARG A 123 -7.45 -14.56 8.30
CA ARG A 123 -8.27 -14.94 9.46
C ARG A 123 -9.53 -15.71 9.07
N GLU A 124 -10.13 -15.38 7.94
CA GLU A 124 -11.30 -16.11 7.42
C GLU A 124 -10.94 -17.50 6.88
N GLU A 125 -9.73 -17.65 6.34
CA GLU A 125 -9.26 -18.91 5.76
C GLU A 125 -8.70 -19.88 6.82
N PHE A 126 -8.33 -19.39 8.01
CA PHE A 126 -7.84 -20.22 9.11
C PHE A 126 -8.89 -20.25 10.25
N PRO A 127 -9.25 -21.44 10.75
CA PRO A 127 -10.16 -21.53 11.90
C PRO A 127 -9.49 -21.01 13.17
N PRO A 128 -10.29 -20.59 14.17
CA PRO A 128 -9.78 -20.15 15.47
C PRO A 128 -9.10 -21.28 16.24
#